data_79cb06faab1f9e655a10ab95946da6a5
#
_entry.id   79cb06faab1f9e655a10ab95946da6a5
#
_cell.length_a   1.000
_cell.length_b   1.000
_cell.length_c   1.000
_cell.angle_alpha   90.00
_cell.angle_beta   90.00
_cell.angle_gamma   90.00
#
_symmetry.space_group_name_H-M   'P 1'
#
loop_
_entity.id
_entity.type
_entity.pdbx_description
1 polymer ?
#
loop_
_entity_poly.entity_id
_entity_poly.type
_entity_poly.pdbx_seq_one_letter_code
_entity_poly.pdbx_strand_id
1 'polypeptide(L)'
;MSDFDPAALGGQLRAVAEGLRETSEKVQHATQQAQGETVRLGDDDGLAEVEVDGRARVREIRLSHAALRDANRLDDLLTGLLNRALAQARANTQEAVLEALPPGLRRDVLDAGEESR
;
A
#
# COMPACT_ATOMS: atom_id res chain seq x y z
N MET A 1 46.10 -16.08 -14.16
CA MET A 1 45.48 -15.50 -13.50
C MET A 1 44.67 -14.60 -13.98
N SER A 2 44.05 -14.53 -14.25
CA SER A 2 43.42 -13.66 -14.38
C SER A 2 42.51 -13.48 -15.35
N ASP A 3 41.42 -14.10 -15.06
CA ASP A 3 40.21 -13.89 -15.78
C ASP A 3 39.49 -12.64 -15.35
N PHE A 4 40.07 -11.84 -14.50
CA PHE A 4 39.49 -10.59 -14.07
C PHE A 4 39.65 -9.53 -15.18
N ASP A 5 38.50 -9.09 -15.68
CA ASP A 5 38.42 -8.02 -16.68
C ASP A 5 37.67 -6.83 -16.08
N PRO A 6 38.37 -5.72 -15.79
CA PRO A 6 37.71 -4.54 -15.22
C PRO A 6 36.58 -3.97 -16.09
N ALA A 7 36.70 -4.08 -17.40
CA ALA A 7 35.70 -3.58 -18.32
C ALA A 7 34.41 -4.43 -18.24
N ALA A 8 34.58 -5.75 -18.14
CA ALA A 8 33.42 -6.66 -17.97
C ALA A 8 32.74 -6.45 -16.63
N LEU A 9 33.50 -6.24 -15.55
CA LEU A 9 32.98 -5.96 -14.24
C LEU A 9 32.21 -4.64 -14.25
N GLY A 10 32.77 -3.60 -14.88
CA GLY A 10 32.11 -2.31 -15.01
C GLY A 10 30.78 -2.41 -15.76
N GLY A 11 30.71 -3.22 -16.82
CA GLY A 11 29.51 -3.47 -17.57
C GLY A 11 28.45 -4.18 -16.73
N GLN A 12 28.84 -5.17 -15.93
CA GLN A 12 27.94 -5.88 -15.03
C GLN A 12 27.38 -4.96 -13.96
N LEU A 13 28.22 -4.10 -13.38
CA LEU A 13 27.78 -3.14 -12.37
C LEU A 13 26.79 -2.13 -12.94
N ARG A 14 27.01 -1.68 -14.18
CA ARG A 14 26.07 -0.78 -14.85
C ARG A 14 24.72 -1.45 -15.07
N ALA A 15 24.73 -2.72 -15.50
CA ALA A 15 23.48 -3.46 -15.72
C ALA A 15 22.69 -3.62 -14.41
N VAL A 16 23.39 -3.91 -13.30
CA VAL A 16 22.76 -4.00 -11.99
C VAL A 16 22.19 -2.65 -11.58
N ALA A 17 22.95 -1.57 -11.74
CA ALA A 17 22.51 -0.22 -11.39
C ALA A 17 21.28 0.20 -12.20
N GLU A 18 21.27 -0.11 -13.50
CA GLU A 18 20.11 0.20 -14.35
C GLU A 18 18.88 -0.60 -13.92
N GLY A 19 19.06 -1.88 -13.60
CA GLY A 19 17.96 -2.72 -13.12
C GLY A 19 17.39 -2.22 -11.81
N LEU A 20 18.24 -1.79 -10.87
CA LEU A 20 17.80 -1.22 -9.61
C LEU A 20 17.04 0.08 -9.82
N ARG A 21 17.49 0.94 -10.74
CA ARG A 21 16.82 2.19 -11.04
C ARG A 21 15.44 1.95 -11.64
N GLU A 22 15.33 1.03 -12.60
CA GLU A 22 14.05 0.68 -13.20
C GLU A 22 13.09 0.14 -12.16
N THR A 23 13.56 -0.74 -11.27
CA THR A 23 12.75 -1.28 -10.18
C THR A 23 12.28 -0.17 -9.25
N SER A 24 13.18 0.73 -8.87
CA SER A 24 12.85 1.87 -8.01
C SER A 24 11.79 2.76 -8.65
N GLU A 25 11.91 3.06 -9.93
CA GLU A 25 10.94 3.86 -10.66
C GLU A 25 9.56 3.18 -10.70
N LYS A 26 9.53 1.87 -10.94
CA LYS A 26 8.28 1.10 -10.96
C LYS A 26 7.62 1.10 -9.58
N VAL A 27 8.40 0.89 -8.53
CA VAL A 27 7.89 0.90 -7.16
C VAL A 27 7.34 2.27 -6.79
N GLN A 28 8.08 3.35 -7.12
CA GLN A 28 7.62 4.71 -6.86
C GLN A 28 6.31 5.01 -7.60
N HIS A 29 6.22 4.62 -8.87
CA HIS A 29 5.02 4.83 -9.66
C HIS A 29 3.83 4.05 -9.09
N ALA A 30 4.03 2.78 -8.76
CA ALA A 30 2.98 1.95 -8.16
C ALA A 30 2.52 2.51 -6.82
N THR A 31 3.47 2.99 -6.00
CA THR A 31 3.16 3.60 -4.71
C THR A 31 2.33 4.86 -4.89
N GLN A 32 2.73 5.73 -5.81
CA GLN A 32 2.00 6.97 -6.09
C GLN A 32 0.59 6.69 -6.58
N GLN A 33 0.43 5.72 -7.48
CA GLN A 33 -0.90 5.32 -7.96
C GLN A 33 -1.76 4.76 -6.84
N ALA A 34 -1.21 3.87 -6.03
CA ALA A 34 -1.94 3.27 -4.91
C ALA A 34 -2.34 4.31 -3.87
N GLN A 35 -1.46 5.30 -3.62
CA GLN A 35 -1.74 6.38 -2.67
C GLN A 35 -2.84 7.32 -3.17
N GLY A 36 -3.05 7.40 -4.47
CA GLY A 36 -4.14 8.17 -5.07
C GLY A 36 -5.46 7.44 -5.09
N GLU A 37 -5.47 6.12 -4.93
CA GLU A 37 -6.69 5.34 -4.89
C GLU A 37 -7.41 5.53 -3.56
N THR A 38 -8.74 5.47 -3.60
CA THR A 38 -9.55 5.66 -2.40
C THR A 38 -10.26 4.36 -2.04
N VAL A 39 -10.47 4.17 -0.73
CA VAL A 39 -11.27 3.09 -0.18
C VAL A 39 -12.50 3.70 0.47
N ARG A 40 -13.67 3.24 0.07
CA ARG A 40 -14.94 3.73 0.60
C ARG A 40 -15.66 2.57 1.27
N LEU A 41 -15.99 2.75 2.54
CA LEU A 41 -16.73 1.76 3.31
C LEU A 41 -17.90 2.41 3.99
N GLY A 42 -19.02 1.69 4.03
CA GLY A 42 -20.22 2.11 4.74
C GLY A 42 -20.74 0.98 5.60
N ASP A 43 -21.60 1.30 6.56
CA ASP A 43 -22.27 0.30 7.34
C ASP A 43 -23.52 -0.23 6.61
N ASP A 44 -24.01 -1.39 7.04
CA ASP A 44 -25.11 -2.06 6.36
C ASP A 44 -26.43 -1.29 6.46
N ASP A 45 -26.58 -0.48 7.49
CA ASP A 45 -27.80 0.30 7.71
C ASP A 45 -27.77 1.69 7.05
N GLY A 46 -26.68 2.04 6.39
CA GLY A 46 -26.54 3.32 5.73
C GLY A 46 -26.40 4.51 6.67
N LEU A 47 -25.95 4.28 7.90
CA LEU A 47 -25.82 5.33 8.90
C LEU A 47 -24.56 6.17 8.70
N ALA A 48 -23.47 5.56 8.24
CA ALA A 48 -22.20 6.24 8.06
C ALA A 48 -21.44 5.66 6.88
N GLU A 49 -20.65 6.50 6.25
CA GLU A 49 -19.74 6.10 5.17
C GLU A 49 -18.44 6.87 5.33
N VAL A 50 -17.32 6.19 5.11
CA VAL A 50 -16.00 6.81 5.20
C VAL A 50 -15.22 6.57 3.92
N GLU A 51 -14.38 7.53 3.55
CA GLU A 51 -13.50 7.43 2.41
C GLU A 51 -12.10 7.80 2.86
N VAL A 52 -11.14 6.91 2.58
CA VAL A 52 -9.73 7.12 2.90
C VAL A 52 -8.88 6.90 1.66
N ASP A 53 -7.69 7.51 1.61
CA ASP A 53 -6.78 7.29 0.50
C ASP A 53 -5.66 6.33 0.87
N GLY A 54 -4.82 5.99 -0.11
CA GLY A 54 -3.72 5.05 0.08
C GLY A 54 -2.59 5.58 0.96
N ARG A 55 -2.63 6.86 1.32
CA ARG A 55 -1.71 7.47 2.30
C ARG A 55 -2.25 7.38 3.72
N ALA A 56 -3.35 6.67 3.91
CA ALA A 56 -4.03 6.52 5.19
C ALA A 56 -4.59 7.84 5.72
N ARG A 57 -5.06 8.70 4.80
CA ARG A 57 -5.73 9.95 5.16
C ARG A 57 -7.23 9.80 4.97
N VAL A 58 -7.98 10.32 5.91
CA VAL A 58 -9.44 10.36 5.80
C VAL A 58 -9.80 11.50 4.85
N ARG A 59 -10.52 11.15 3.76
CA ARG A 59 -10.92 12.12 2.75
C ARG A 59 -12.31 12.66 3.00
N GLU A 60 -13.21 11.79 3.45
CA GLU A 60 -14.59 12.17 3.64
C GLU A 60 -15.26 11.27 4.68
N ILE A 61 -16.15 11.85 5.46
CA ILE A 61 -17.04 11.13 6.36
C ILE A 61 -18.44 11.64 6.08
N ARG A 62 -19.36 10.73 5.79
CA ARG A 62 -20.77 11.04 5.57
C ARG A 62 -21.59 10.38 6.64
N LEU A 63 -22.52 11.14 7.23
CA LEU A 63 -23.40 10.65 8.27
C LEU A 63 -24.85 10.91 7.86
N SER A 64 -25.72 9.94 8.11
CA SER A 64 -27.16 10.15 7.95
C SER A 64 -27.71 10.88 9.15
N HIS A 65 -28.90 11.47 9.02
CA HIS A 65 -29.57 12.09 10.16
C HIS A 65 -29.88 11.08 11.27
N ALA A 66 -30.19 9.85 10.89
CA ALA A 66 -30.46 8.80 11.86
C ALA A 66 -29.26 8.48 12.74
N ALA A 67 -28.04 8.57 12.18
CA ALA A 67 -26.80 8.31 12.92
C ALA A 67 -26.59 9.30 14.07
N LEU A 68 -27.05 10.53 13.88
CA LEU A 68 -26.87 11.61 14.87
C LEU A 68 -27.74 11.44 16.13
N ARG A 69 -28.71 10.54 16.09
CA ARG A 69 -29.59 10.29 17.21
C ARG A 69 -29.00 9.41 18.31
N ASP A 70 -27.94 8.66 17.98
CA ASP A 70 -27.30 7.78 18.95
C ASP A 70 -25.78 7.97 18.84
N ALA A 71 -25.26 8.92 19.60
CA ALA A 71 -23.88 9.31 19.55
C ALA A 71 -22.93 8.18 19.98
N ASN A 72 -23.33 7.36 20.96
CA ASN A 72 -22.47 6.27 21.44
C ASN A 72 -22.33 5.18 20.37
N ARG A 73 -23.43 4.83 19.72
CA ARG A 73 -23.39 3.85 18.63
C ARG A 73 -22.60 4.39 17.44
N LEU A 74 -22.76 5.69 17.15
CA LEU A 74 -22.05 6.34 16.06
C LEU A 74 -20.54 6.32 16.27
N ASP A 75 -20.08 6.57 17.49
CA ASP A 75 -18.67 6.56 17.83
C ASP A 75 -18.04 5.19 17.52
N ASP A 76 -18.65 4.12 18.04
CA ASP A 76 -18.16 2.75 17.79
C ASP A 76 -18.20 2.40 16.30
N LEU A 77 -19.28 2.78 15.63
CA LEU A 77 -19.46 2.53 14.20
C LEU A 77 -18.38 3.20 13.36
N LEU A 78 -18.14 4.49 13.60
CA LEU A 78 -17.12 5.25 12.87
C LEU A 78 -15.73 4.71 13.13
N THR A 79 -15.41 4.41 14.38
CA THR A 79 -14.11 3.85 14.73
C THR A 79 -13.87 2.54 13.98
N GLY A 80 -14.87 1.66 13.95
CA GLY A 80 -14.78 0.41 13.22
C GLY A 80 -14.63 0.60 11.73
N LEU A 81 -15.40 1.50 11.12
CA LEU A 81 -15.32 1.78 9.69
C LEU A 81 -13.96 2.38 9.31
N LEU A 82 -13.48 3.36 10.09
CA LEU A 82 -12.20 3.99 9.82
C LEU A 82 -11.04 3.00 9.94
N ASN A 83 -11.04 2.17 10.99
CA ASN A 83 -9.99 1.18 11.17
C ASN A 83 -9.96 0.16 10.03
N ARG A 84 -11.13 -0.30 9.57
CA ARG A 84 -11.21 -1.22 8.43
C ARG A 84 -10.78 -0.55 7.12
N ALA A 85 -11.21 0.69 6.90
CA ALA A 85 -10.85 1.42 5.67
C ALA A 85 -9.36 1.69 5.61
N LEU A 86 -8.75 2.11 6.73
CA LEU A 86 -7.32 2.36 6.79
C LEU A 86 -6.52 1.08 6.61
N ALA A 87 -6.97 -0.02 7.20
CA ALA A 87 -6.32 -1.32 7.02
C ALA A 87 -6.39 -1.77 5.54
N GLN A 88 -7.53 -1.58 4.90
CA GLN A 88 -7.70 -1.90 3.49
C GLN A 88 -6.80 -1.04 2.60
N ALA A 89 -6.72 0.25 2.89
CA ALA A 89 -5.88 1.16 2.13
C ALA A 89 -4.39 0.78 2.24
N ARG A 90 -3.95 0.40 3.44
CA ARG A 90 -2.56 -0.06 3.65
C ARG A 90 -2.29 -1.36 2.90
N ALA A 91 -3.23 -2.30 2.95
CA ALA A 91 -3.11 -3.57 2.24
C ALA A 91 -3.02 -3.34 0.72
N ASN A 92 -3.84 -2.45 0.19
CA ASN A 92 -3.82 -2.12 -1.23
C ASN A 92 -2.49 -1.53 -1.66
N THR A 93 -1.93 -0.63 -0.85
CA THR A 93 -0.64 -0.01 -1.13
C THR A 93 0.50 -1.05 -1.08
N GLN A 94 0.50 -1.91 -0.07
CA GLN A 94 1.50 -2.97 0.05
C GLN A 94 1.42 -3.93 -1.13
N GLU A 95 0.23 -4.32 -1.53
CA GLU A 95 0.04 -5.21 -2.67
C GLU A 95 0.56 -4.56 -3.96
N ALA A 96 0.28 -3.28 -4.18
CA ALA A 96 0.76 -2.56 -5.35
C ALA A 96 2.30 -2.51 -5.39
N VAL A 97 2.94 -2.29 -4.25
CA VAL A 97 4.40 -2.28 -4.15
C VAL A 97 4.97 -3.67 -4.44
N LEU A 98 4.39 -4.72 -3.86
CA LEU A 98 4.84 -6.09 -4.09
C LEU A 98 4.70 -6.50 -5.56
N GLU A 99 3.61 -6.12 -6.21
CA GLU A 99 3.41 -6.40 -7.63
C GLU A 99 4.42 -5.69 -8.52
N ALA A 100 4.92 -4.53 -8.11
CA ALA A 100 5.91 -3.78 -8.85
C ALA A 100 7.32 -4.34 -8.69
N LEU A 101 7.56 -5.19 -7.71
CA LEU A 101 8.87 -5.82 -7.49
C LEU A 101 9.08 -6.98 -8.46
N PRO A 102 10.34 -7.25 -8.88
CA PRO A 102 10.67 -8.46 -9.62
C PRO A 102 10.28 -9.71 -8.81
N PRO A 103 9.90 -10.81 -9.48
CA PRO A 103 9.43 -12.02 -8.77
C PRO A 103 10.39 -12.55 -7.70
N GLY A 104 11.69 -12.48 -7.93
CA GLY A 104 12.68 -12.92 -6.94
C GLY A 104 12.67 -12.08 -5.67
N LEU A 105 12.63 -10.76 -5.82
CA LEU A 105 12.57 -9.83 -4.68
C LEU A 105 11.25 -9.92 -3.94
N ARG A 106 10.16 -10.14 -4.67
CA ARG A 106 8.85 -10.30 -4.06
C ARG A 106 8.84 -11.49 -3.10
N ARG A 107 9.43 -12.61 -3.51
CA ARG A 107 9.52 -13.81 -2.67
C ARG A 107 10.33 -13.54 -1.42
N ASP A 108 11.48 -12.88 -1.55
CA ASP A 108 12.35 -12.56 -0.42
C ASP A 108 11.65 -11.68 0.61
N VAL A 109 10.90 -10.69 0.15
CA VAL A 109 10.15 -9.79 1.04
C VAL A 109 9.06 -10.56 1.80
N LEU A 110 8.34 -11.44 1.13
CA LEU A 110 7.29 -12.23 1.76
C LEU A 110 7.86 -13.21 2.79
N ASP A 111 8.98 -13.87 2.47
CA ASP A 111 9.64 -14.79 3.39
C ASP A 111 10.14 -14.05 4.64
N ALA A 112 10.74 -12.88 4.47
CA ALA A 112 11.19 -12.05 5.58
C ALA A 112 10.02 -11.63 6.49
N GLY A 113 8.87 -11.33 5.88
CA GLY A 113 7.66 -10.99 6.63
C GLY A 113 7.15 -12.14 7.49
N GLU A 114 7.25 -13.36 6.99
CA GLU A 114 6.85 -14.55 7.74
C GLU A 114 7.79 -14.84 8.90
N GLU A 115 9.09 -14.64 8.71
CA GLU A 115 10.08 -14.89 9.75
C GLU A 115 9.99 -13.89 10.91
N SER A 116 9.44 -12.72 10.69
CA SER A 116 9.38 -11.67 11.70
C SER A 116 8.26 -11.88 12.73
N ARG A 117 7.52 -12.96 12.64
CA ARG A 117 6.47 -13.28 13.63
C ARG A 117 6.99 -14.15 14.77
#